data_7eaa7ae04ca929efa24bc641e9501b05
#
_entry.id   7eaa7ae04ca929efa24bc641e9501b05
#
_cell.length_a   1.000
_cell.length_b   1.000
_cell.length_c   1.000
_cell.angle_alpha   90.00
_cell.angle_beta   90.00
_cell.angle_gamma   90.00
#
_symmetry.space_group_name_H-M   'P 1'
#
loop_
_entity.id
_entity.type
_entity.pdbx_description
1 polymer ?
#
loop_
_entity_poly.entity_id
_entity_poly.type
_entity_poly.pdbx_seq_one_letter_code
_entity_poly.pdbx_strand_id
1 'polypeptide(L)'
;MKDKIVIAGYGAVGQAHEYLLERFSFKIQVVDPNYYKKTWRDVGFNGKVFDYNPQAVIICVSTPQNTDGSCNIDNVVDVLNDVLKPVPVMIKSTLSIEGWRKITAMFSHLDITYSPEYLRQENAIQDFEFSKEISLGGGDIAYWDKLWKYCCKKVIIREPEELILGKSFRNAFLATKVNFFNQVYDMCKACNIDFEQVRQEVTN
;
A
#
# COMPACT_ATOMS: atom_id res chain seq x y z
N MET A 1 -12.57 13.79 19.30
CA MET A 1 -12.44 12.31 19.31
C MET A 1 -11.77 11.97 17.98
N LYS A 2 -10.66 11.19 17.99
CA LYS A 2 -9.99 10.87 16.70
C LYS A 2 -10.72 9.73 16.03
N ASP A 3 -10.65 9.74 14.68
CA ASP A 3 -11.40 8.81 13.84
C ASP A 3 -11.03 7.36 14.12
N LYS A 4 -12.02 6.48 14.01
CA LYS A 4 -11.85 5.05 14.00
C LYS A 4 -11.59 4.59 12.58
N ILE A 5 -10.41 4.02 12.35
CA ILE A 5 -9.98 3.55 11.03
C ILE A 5 -9.88 2.03 11.06
N VAL A 6 -10.44 1.37 10.07
CA VAL A 6 -10.21 -0.06 9.85
C VAL A 6 -9.10 -0.24 8.81
N ILE A 7 -8.14 -1.11 9.14
CA ILE A 7 -7.11 -1.58 8.23
C ILE A 7 -7.45 -3.03 7.85
N ALA A 8 -7.77 -3.26 6.59
CA ALA A 8 -8.02 -4.59 6.03
C ALA A 8 -6.74 -5.12 5.37
N GLY A 9 -6.23 -6.25 5.87
CA GLY A 9 -4.94 -6.83 5.51
C GLY A 9 -3.81 -6.39 6.45
N TYR A 10 -3.12 -7.36 7.08
CA TYR A 10 -2.10 -7.10 8.09
C TYR A 10 -0.70 -7.60 7.69
N GLY A 11 -0.38 -7.48 6.41
CA GLY A 11 0.98 -7.63 5.90
C GLY A 11 1.86 -6.43 6.29
N ALA A 12 3.05 -6.33 5.70
CA ALA A 12 4.02 -5.26 6.00
C ALA A 12 3.42 -3.85 5.86
N VAL A 13 2.57 -3.62 4.86
CA VAL A 13 1.91 -2.32 4.62
C VAL A 13 0.89 -2.01 5.70
N GLY A 14 0.03 -2.98 6.05
CA GLY A 14 -0.99 -2.79 7.10
C GLY A 14 -0.36 -2.48 8.46
N GLN A 15 0.69 -3.22 8.83
CA GLN A 15 1.45 -3.01 10.07
C GLN A 15 2.10 -1.62 10.13
N ALA A 16 2.68 -1.15 9.01
CA ALA A 16 3.29 0.17 8.94
C ALA A 16 2.25 1.29 9.12
N HIS A 17 1.05 1.13 8.54
CA HIS A 17 -0.04 2.08 8.69
C HIS A 17 -0.61 2.09 10.12
N GLU A 18 -0.84 0.92 10.72
CA GLU A 18 -1.27 0.83 12.12
C GLU A 18 -0.28 1.56 13.03
N TYR A 19 1.01 1.21 12.95
CA TYR A 19 2.06 1.80 13.77
C TYR A 19 2.06 3.33 13.70
N LEU A 20 2.07 3.89 12.49
CA LEU A 20 2.10 5.35 12.32
C LEU A 20 0.81 5.99 12.85
N LEU A 21 -0.36 5.50 12.47
CA LEU A 21 -1.64 6.09 12.84
C LEU A 21 -1.90 6.03 14.34
N GLU A 22 -1.51 4.95 15.02
CA GLU A 22 -1.60 4.85 16.49
C GLU A 22 -0.71 5.87 17.20
N ARG A 23 0.48 6.18 16.68
CA ARG A 23 1.34 7.26 17.23
C ARG A 23 0.65 8.62 17.19
N PHE A 24 -0.18 8.85 16.20
CA PHE A 24 -1.02 10.05 16.11
C PHE A 24 -2.38 9.89 16.80
N SER A 25 -2.53 8.82 17.60
CA SER A 25 -3.68 8.52 18.46
C SER A 25 -5.01 8.30 17.71
N PHE A 26 -4.97 7.84 16.44
CA PHE A 26 -6.14 7.28 15.80
C PHE A 26 -6.53 5.95 16.45
N LYS A 27 -7.81 5.61 16.39
CA LYS A 27 -8.29 4.31 16.87
C LYS A 27 -8.25 3.33 15.71
N ILE A 28 -7.31 2.40 15.75
CA ILE A 28 -7.13 1.43 14.68
C ILE A 28 -7.77 0.10 15.04
N GLN A 29 -8.46 -0.48 14.08
CA GLN A 29 -8.94 -1.85 14.10
C GLN A 29 -8.42 -2.58 12.87
N VAL A 30 -7.81 -3.73 13.08
CA VAL A 30 -7.28 -4.57 11.98
C VAL A 30 -8.25 -5.70 11.69
N VAL A 31 -8.46 -5.97 10.39
CA VAL A 31 -9.20 -7.11 9.87
C VAL A 31 -8.28 -7.89 8.91
N ASP A 32 -7.96 -9.13 9.26
CA ASP A 32 -7.16 -10.04 8.42
C ASP A 32 -7.46 -11.49 8.78
N PRO A 33 -7.85 -12.34 7.83
CA PRO A 33 -8.25 -13.72 8.11
C PRO A 33 -7.10 -14.60 8.65
N ASN A 34 -5.86 -14.22 8.41
CA ASN A 34 -4.68 -14.97 8.84
C ASN A 34 -4.02 -14.40 10.10
N TYR A 35 -4.55 -13.31 10.66
CA TYR A 35 -3.95 -12.64 11.80
C TYR A 35 -4.61 -13.05 13.10
N TYR A 36 -4.03 -14.04 13.78
CA TYR A 36 -4.52 -14.57 15.06
C TYR A 36 -3.75 -14.05 16.28
N LYS A 37 -3.03 -12.95 16.18
CA LYS A 37 -2.32 -12.41 17.34
C LYS A 37 -3.33 -11.89 18.36
N LYS A 38 -3.43 -12.54 19.51
CA LYS A 38 -4.12 -11.99 20.68
C LYS A 38 -3.43 -10.70 21.08
N THR A 39 -3.96 -9.56 20.67
CA THR A 39 -3.61 -8.29 21.26
C THR A 39 -4.45 -8.13 22.53
N TRP A 40 -3.98 -7.33 23.46
CA TRP A 40 -4.73 -6.95 24.69
C TRP A 40 -6.10 -6.31 24.40
N ARG A 41 -6.44 -6.11 23.16
CA ARG A 41 -7.69 -5.53 22.63
C ARG A 41 -8.65 -6.61 22.16
N ASP A 42 -8.78 -7.73 22.87
CA ASP A 42 -9.67 -8.88 22.58
C ASP A 42 -10.97 -8.50 21.84
N VAL A 43 -10.88 -8.21 20.55
CA VAL A 43 -12.02 -8.08 19.66
C VAL A 43 -11.83 -9.13 18.56
N GLY A 44 -12.77 -10.04 18.46
CA GLY A 44 -12.67 -11.23 17.64
C GLY A 44 -12.25 -10.93 16.18
N PHE A 45 -11.18 -11.56 15.74
CA PHE A 45 -10.53 -11.37 14.45
C PHE A 45 -11.29 -11.87 13.23
N ASN A 46 -12.47 -12.41 13.41
CA ASN A 46 -13.37 -12.83 12.32
C ASN A 46 -14.44 -11.78 11.99
N GLY A 47 -14.28 -10.55 12.50
CA GLY A 47 -15.22 -9.48 12.23
C GLY A 47 -15.07 -8.96 10.80
N LYS A 48 -16.17 -8.59 10.19
CA LYS A 48 -16.21 -7.86 8.94
C LYS A 48 -15.85 -6.38 9.20
N VAL A 49 -15.38 -5.69 8.17
CA VAL A 49 -15.06 -4.24 8.26
C VAL A 49 -16.21 -3.45 8.87
N PHE A 50 -17.43 -3.78 8.52
CA PHE A 50 -18.64 -3.11 8.99
C PHE A 50 -18.90 -3.27 10.50
N ASP A 51 -18.53 -4.39 11.11
CA ASP A 51 -18.78 -4.67 12.54
C ASP A 51 -18.11 -3.62 13.45
N TYR A 52 -17.08 -2.94 12.97
CA TYR A 52 -16.35 -1.93 13.71
C TYR A 52 -16.87 -0.51 13.55
N ASN A 53 -17.87 -0.28 12.71
CA ASN A 53 -18.45 1.04 12.39
C ASN A 53 -17.35 2.09 12.12
N PRO A 54 -16.51 1.88 11.09
CA PRO A 54 -15.38 2.76 10.80
C PRO A 54 -15.83 4.12 10.29
N GLN A 55 -14.96 5.10 10.44
CA GLN A 55 -15.06 6.43 9.82
C GLN A 55 -14.19 6.53 8.55
N ALA A 56 -13.25 5.59 8.39
CA ALA A 56 -12.48 5.39 7.16
C ALA A 56 -11.94 3.96 7.09
N VAL A 57 -11.62 3.48 5.89
CA VAL A 57 -11.07 2.14 5.65
C VAL A 57 -9.80 2.25 4.82
N ILE A 58 -8.74 1.53 5.24
CA ILE A 58 -7.50 1.38 4.49
C ILE A 58 -7.37 -0.09 4.08
N ILE A 59 -7.25 -0.36 2.78
CA ILE A 59 -7.18 -1.71 2.22
C ILE A 59 -5.73 -2.03 1.85
N CYS A 60 -5.14 -3.00 2.55
CA CYS A 60 -3.76 -3.46 2.39
C CYS A 60 -3.70 -4.97 2.09
N VAL A 61 -4.75 -5.54 1.52
CA VAL A 61 -4.82 -6.97 1.20
C VAL A 61 -3.94 -7.35 0.01
N SER A 62 -3.58 -8.62 -0.09
CA SER A 62 -2.80 -9.14 -1.22
C SER A 62 -3.63 -9.15 -2.52
N THR A 63 -2.95 -8.89 -3.63
CA THR A 63 -3.51 -8.97 -4.99
C THR A 63 -2.61 -9.91 -5.81
N PRO A 64 -2.77 -11.24 -5.64
CA PRO A 64 -1.90 -12.21 -6.31
C PRO A 64 -2.09 -12.19 -7.82
N GLN A 65 -1.15 -12.79 -8.53
CA GLN A 65 -1.24 -12.99 -9.96
C GLN A 65 -2.16 -14.17 -10.27
N ASN A 66 -3.07 -14.00 -11.22
CA ASN A 66 -3.86 -15.08 -11.80
C ASN A 66 -2.99 -15.96 -12.74
N THR A 67 -3.50 -17.11 -13.14
CA THR A 67 -2.82 -18.04 -14.05
C THR A 67 -2.55 -17.43 -15.44
N ASP A 68 -3.37 -16.47 -15.87
CA ASP A 68 -3.21 -15.73 -17.13
C ASP A 68 -2.27 -14.51 -17.02
N GLY A 69 -1.70 -14.28 -15.84
CA GLY A 69 -0.80 -13.16 -15.58
C GLY A 69 -1.50 -11.88 -15.13
N SER A 70 -2.82 -11.82 -15.11
CA SER A 70 -3.58 -10.65 -14.65
C SER A 70 -3.51 -10.48 -13.14
N CYS A 71 -3.80 -9.27 -12.66
CA CYS A 71 -3.88 -8.95 -11.23
C CYS A 71 -5.23 -9.44 -10.66
N ASN A 72 -5.20 -10.33 -9.68
CA ASN A 72 -6.40 -10.76 -8.97
C ASN A 72 -6.80 -9.67 -7.96
N ILE A 73 -8.03 -9.19 -8.09
CA ILE A 73 -8.61 -8.15 -7.22
C ILE A 73 -9.66 -8.68 -6.23
N ASP A 74 -9.88 -9.99 -6.17
CA ASP A 74 -10.98 -10.58 -5.39
C ASP A 74 -10.91 -10.19 -3.92
N ASN A 75 -9.73 -10.25 -3.29
CA ASN A 75 -9.59 -9.85 -1.90
C ASN A 75 -9.96 -8.36 -1.66
N VAL A 76 -9.69 -7.48 -2.63
CA VAL A 76 -10.08 -6.07 -2.54
C VAL A 76 -11.61 -5.94 -2.67
N VAL A 77 -12.20 -6.67 -3.60
CA VAL A 77 -13.65 -6.72 -3.82
C VAL A 77 -14.37 -7.25 -2.57
N ASP A 78 -13.84 -8.29 -1.94
CA ASP A 78 -14.40 -8.87 -0.71
C ASP A 78 -14.44 -7.84 0.42
N VAL A 79 -13.34 -7.09 0.61
CA VAL A 79 -13.30 -6.02 1.62
C VAL A 79 -14.28 -4.90 1.28
N LEU A 80 -14.38 -4.50 0.01
CA LEU A 80 -15.29 -3.43 -0.42
C LEU A 80 -16.77 -3.82 -0.24
N ASN A 81 -17.12 -5.09 -0.45
CA ASN A 81 -18.47 -5.62 -0.17
C ASN A 81 -18.84 -5.51 1.31
N ASP A 82 -17.87 -5.52 2.20
CA ASP A 82 -18.08 -5.34 3.64
C ASP A 82 -18.19 -3.86 4.06
N VAL A 83 -17.96 -2.89 3.16
CA VAL A 83 -18.10 -1.45 3.42
C VAL A 83 -19.55 -1.04 3.14
N LEU A 84 -20.43 -1.19 4.14
CA LEU A 84 -21.88 -0.98 4.00
C LEU A 84 -22.34 0.49 4.16
N LYS A 85 -21.41 1.40 4.50
CA LYS A 85 -21.69 2.83 4.65
C LYS A 85 -20.75 3.65 3.78
N PRO A 86 -21.20 4.80 3.26
CA PRO A 86 -20.32 5.70 2.51
C PRO A 86 -19.29 6.34 3.47
N VAL A 87 -18.13 5.71 3.57
CA VAL A 87 -16.97 6.22 4.30
C VAL A 87 -15.78 6.32 3.33
N PRO A 88 -14.82 7.23 3.57
CA PRO A 88 -13.60 7.29 2.77
C PRO A 88 -12.86 5.96 2.78
N VAL A 89 -12.57 5.43 1.60
CA VAL A 89 -11.80 4.19 1.41
C VAL A 89 -10.48 4.49 0.72
N MET A 90 -9.36 4.00 1.25
CA MET A 90 -8.07 4.08 0.60
C MET A 90 -7.53 2.70 0.27
N ILE A 91 -7.23 2.47 -1.01
CA ILE A 91 -6.60 1.22 -1.47
C ILE A 91 -5.09 1.42 -1.57
N LYS A 92 -4.35 0.64 -0.77
CA LYS A 92 -2.88 0.54 -0.77
C LYS A 92 -2.40 -0.68 -1.55
N SER A 93 -3.28 -1.66 -1.76
CA SER A 93 -2.99 -2.87 -2.53
C SER A 93 -2.54 -2.53 -3.96
N THR A 94 -1.62 -3.33 -4.50
CA THR A 94 -1.17 -3.14 -5.90
C THR A 94 -2.29 -3.50 -6.85
N LEU A 95 -2.60 -2.60 -7.79
CA LEU A 95 -3.64 -2.80 -8.79
C LEU A 95 -3.08 -2.65 -10.20
N SER A 96 -3.73 -3.29 -11.17
CA SER A 96 -3.64 -2.93 -12.58
C SER A 96 -4.63 -1.80 -12.91
N ILE A 97 -4.45 -1.11 -14.04
CA ILE A 97 -5.42 -0.11 -14.53
C ILE A 97 -6.80 -0.76 -14.73
N GLU A 98 -6.83 -1.95 -15.30
CA GLU A 98 -8.08 -2.68 -15.50
C GLU A 98 -8.75 -3.01 -14.16
N GLY A 99 -7.97 -3.49 -13.18
CA GLY A 99 -8.48 -3.77 -11.83
C GLY A 99 -9.05 -2.52 -11.16
N TRP A 100 -8.37 -1.38 -11.28
CA TRP A 100 -8.86 -0.10 -10.78
C TRP A 100 -10.18 0.30 -11.42
N ARG A 101 -10.26 0.25 -12.76
CA ARG A 101 -11.50 0.58 -13.49
C ARG A 101 -12.67 -0.32 -13.14
N LYS A 102 -12.42 -1.63 -12.98
CA LYS A 102 -13.44 -2.59 -12.53
C LYS A 102 -13.95 -2.25 -11.12
N ILE A 103 -13.04 -2.02 -10.17
CA ILE A 103 -13.39 -1.69 -8.79
C ILE A 103 -14.23 -0.42 -8.74
N THR A 104 -13.80 0.66 -9.38
CA THR A 104 -14.51 1.95 -9.35
C THR A 104 -15.88 1.89 -10.05
N ALA A 105 -16.02 1.06 -11.08
CA ALA A 105 -17.31 0.83 -11.72
C ALA A 105 -18.26 0.02 -10.82
N MET A 106 -17.77 -1.04 -10.18
CA MET A 106 -18.58 -1.90 -9.29
C MET A 106 -19.02 -1.17 -8.02
N PHE A 107 -18.17 -0.33 -7.47
CA PHE A 107 -18.38 0.38 -6.20
C PHE A 107 -18.50 1.90 -6.40
N SER A 108 -19.20 2.33 -7.44
CA SER A 108 -19.39 3.74 -7.78
C SER A 108 -20.09 4.58 -6.70
N HIS A 109 -20.69 3.93 -5.71
CA HIS A 109 -21.33 4.56 -4.54
C HIS A 109 -20.33 4.84 -3.39
N LEU A 110 -19.08 4.36 -3.48
CA LEU A 110 -18.04 4.58 -2.49
C LEU A 110 -17.02 5.60 -2.98
N ASP A 111 -16.52 6.42 -2.05
CA ASP A 111 -15.40 7.33 -2.28
C ASP A 111 -14.07 6.58 -2.16
N ILE A 112 -13.55 6.07 -3.28
CA ILE A 112 -12.36 5.25 -3.31
C ILE A 112 -11.14 6.07 -3.77
N THR A 113 -10.15 6.18 -2.89
CA THR A 113 -8.85 6.80 -3.17
C THR A 113 -7.80 5.71 -3.37
N TYR A 114 -6.99 5.83 -4.40
CA TYR A 114 -5.80 5.00 -4.61
C TYR A 114 -4.56 5.68 -4.03
N SER A 115 -3.73 4.92 -3.32
CA SER A 115 -2.48 5.40 -2.73
C SER A 115 -1.43 4.29 -2.77
N PRO A 116 -0.55 4.26 -3.78
CA PRO A 116 0.44 3.20 -3.92
C PRO A 116 1.43 3.19 -2.77
N GLU A 117 1.98 2.01 -2.49
CA GLU A 117 3.00 1.84 -1.48
C GLU A 117 4.37 1.54 -2.10
N TYR A 118 5.43 2.12 -1.52
CA TYR A 118 6.81 1.99 -2.00
C TYR A 118 7.76 1.43 -0.93
N LEU A 119 7.21 0.81 0.12
CA LEU A 119 7.96 0.28 1.25
C LEU A 119 8.73 -0.99 0.88
N ARG A 120 9.91 -1.13 1.48
CA ARG A 120 10.61 -2.41 1.48
C ARG A 120 10.00 -3.30 2.56
N GLN A 121 9.67 -4.55 2.22
CA GLN A 121 8.96 -5.44 3.12
C GLN A 121 9.65 -5.59 4.49
N GLU A 122 10.98 -5.71 4.49
CA GLU A 122 11.78 -5.91 5.71
C GLU A 122 11.86 -4.67 6.61
N ASN A 123 11.65 -3.47 6.05
CA ASN A 123 11.79 -2.19 6.76
C ASN A 123 10.54 -1.31 6.64
N ALA A 124 9.37 -1.93 6.40
CA ALA A 124 8.16 -1.21 6.04
C ALA A 124 7.76 -0.12 7.05
N ILE A 125 7.86 -0.39 8.34
CA ILE A 125 7.52 0.57 9.40
C ILE A 125 8.45 1.78 9.34
N GLN A 126 9.77 1.55 9.29
CA GLN A 126 10.76 2.63 9.24
C GLN A 126 10.66 3.42 7.93
N ASP A 127 10.55 2.72 6.80
CA ASP A 127 10.40 3.37 5.50
C ASP A 127 9.16 4.27 5.48
N PHE A 128 8.03 3.82 6.07
CA PHE A 128 6.81 4.62 6.13
C PHE A 128 6.92 5.77 7.13
N GLU A 129 7.51 5.55 8.29
CA GLU A 129 7.73 6.60 9.29
C GLU A 129 8.60 7.72 8.73
N PHE A 130 9.72 7.40 8.10
CA PHE A 130 10.66 8.37 7.54
C PHE A 130 10.25 8.94 6.18
N SER A 131 9.32 8.30 5.46
CA SER A 131 8.78 8.87 4.22
C SER A 131 8.10 10.21 4.51
N LYS A 132 8.53 11.25 3.80
CA LYS A 132 7.97 12.60 3.94
C LYS A 132 6.74 12.83 3.08
N GLU A 133 6.48 11.95 2.11
CA GLU A 133 5.46 12.14 1.09
C GLU A 133 4.55 10.92 0.99
N ILE A 134 3.30 11.17 0.63
CA ILE A 134 2.31 10.16 0.27
C ILE A 134 1.54 10.62 -0.96
N SER A 135 1.34 9.72 -1.91
CA SER A 135 0.61 10.03 -3.15
C SER A 135 -0.83 9.54 -3.06
N LEU A 136 -1.77 10.36 -3.49
CA LEU A 136 -3.21 10.10 -3.48
C LEU A 136 -3.82 10.37 -4.85
N GLY A 137 -4.80 9.56 -5.24
CA GLY A 137 -5.57 9.79 -6.47
C GLY A 137 -7.01 9.28 -6.34
N GLY A 138 -7.99 10.08 -6.79
CA GLY A 138 -9.42 9.75 -6.72
C GLY A 138 -10.03 9.84 -5.32
N GLY A 139 -11.34 9.71 -5.24
CA GLY A 139 -12.11 9.67 -4.00
C GLY A 139 -12.06 10.94 -3.16
N ASP A 140 -12.30 10.81 -1.84
CA ASP A 140 -12.29 11.94 -0.89
C ASP A 140 -10.86 12.36 -0.54
N ILE A 141 -10.22 13.04 -1.48
CA ILE A 141 -8.87 13.58 -1.28
C ILE A 141 -8.81 14.52 -0.07
N ALA A 142 -9.86 15.30 0.21
CA ALA A 142 -9.84 16.27 1.29
C ALA A 142 -9.73 15.58 2.66
N TYR A 143 -10.42 14.46 2.86
CA TYR A 143 -10.31 13.67 4.07
C TYR A 143 -8.89 13.13 4.27
N TRP A 144 -8.34 12.47 3.25
CA TRP A 144 -7.01 11.86 3.32
C TRP A 144 -5.89 12.90 3.39
N ASP A 145 -6.00 14.01 2.68
CA ASP A 145 -5.04 15.13 2.76
C ASP A 145 -4.95 15.69 4.18
N LYS A 146 -6.10 15.91 4.82
CA LYS A 146 -6.15 16.36 6.21
C LYS A 146 -5.54 15.35 7.17
N LEU A 147 -5.85 14.06 6.99
CA LEU A 147 -5.31 12.98 7.83
C LEU A 147 -3.79 12.90 7.70
N TRP A 148 -3.25 12.85 6.47
CA TRP A 148 -1.82 12.69 6.25
C TRP A 148 -1.00 13.92 6.62
N LYS A 149 -1.52 15.11 6.39
CA LYS A 149 -0.89 16.34 6.90
C LYS A 149 -0.83 16.36 8.41
N TYR A 150 -1.87 15.87 9.08
CA TYR A 150 -1.84 15.69 10.53
C TYR A 150 -0.76 14.69 10.96
N CYS A 151 -0.51 13.66 10.17
CA CYS A 151 0.59 12.70 10.36
C CYS A 151 1.95 13.20 9.81
N CYS A 152 2.10 14.51 9.57
CA CYS A 152 3.32 15.14 9.08
C CYS A 152 3.80 14.62 7.71
N LYS A 153 2.86 14.17 6.85
CA LYS A 153 3.14 13.77 5.47
C LYS A 153 2.77 14.88 4.49
N LYS A 154 3.63 15.14 3.52
CA LYS A 154 3.29 15.96 2.35
C LYS A 154 2.46 15.12 1.38
N VAL A 155 1.29 15.61 1.00
CA VAL A 155 0.42 14.91 0.06
C VAL A 155 0.73 15.35 -1.37
N ILE A 156 0.89 14.37 -2.25
CA ILE A 156 1.05 14.55 -3.71
C ILE A 156 -0.21 14.01 -4.37
N ILE A 157 -0.93 14.87 -5.09
CA ILE A 157 -2.16 14.49 -5.79
C ILE A 157 -1.85 14.20 -7.26
N ARG A 158 -2.34 13.07 -7.76
CA ARG A 158 -2.20 12.59 -9.14
C ARG A 158 -3.47 11.85 -9.56
N GLU A 159 -3.60 11.60 -10.87
CA GLU A 159 -4.62 10.66 -11.35
C GLU A 159 -4.30 9.24 -10.87
N PRO A 160 -5.30 8.44 -10.46
CA PRO A 160 -5.08 7.09 -9.97
C PRO A 160 -4.28 6.20 -10.93
N GLU A 161 -4.56 6.30 -12.22
CA GLU A 161 -3.89 5.50 -13.25
C GLU A 161 -2.41 5.90 -13.43
N GLU A 162 -2.07 7.17 -13.25
CA GLU A 162 -0.67 7.64 -13.22
C GLU A 162 0.09 7.00 -12.06
N LEU A 163 -0.55 6.93 -10.88
CA LEU A 163 0.03 6.32 -9.69
C LEU A 163 0.22 4.81 -9.87
N ILE A 164 -0.74 4.12 -10.49
CA ILE A 164 -0.69 2.68 -10.78
C ILE A 164 0.49 2.38 -11.72
N LEU A 165 0.58 3.09 -12.84
CA LEU A 165 1.68 2.92 -13.80
C LEU A 165 3.02 3.30 -13.18
N GLY A 166 3.08 4.44 -12.47
CA GLY A 166 4.28 4.90 -11.81
C GLY A 166 4.85 3.85 -10.85
N LYS A 167 3.99 3.20 -10.03
CA LYS A 167 4.40 2.10 -9.16
C LYS A 167 4.92 0.90 -9.95
N SER A 168 4.20 0.47 -10.98
CA SER A 168 4.55 -0.70 -11.78
C SER A 168 5.90 -0.51 -12.48
N PHE A 169 6.07 0.65 -13.14
CA PHE A 169 7.33 0.96 -13.83
C PHE A 169 8.50 1.18 -12.87
N ARG A 170 8.26 1.77 -11.69
CA ARG A 170 9.31 1.88 -10.67
C ARG A 170 9.82 0.50 -10.25
N ASN A 171 8.93 -0.46 -10.02
CA ASN A 171 9.31 -1.82 -9.66
C ASN A 171 10.10 -2.50 -10.79
N ALA A 172 9.64 -2.38 -12.05
CA ALA A 172 10.34 -2.90 -13.22
C ALA A 172 11.73 -2.26 -13.40
N PHE A 173 11.83 -0.94 -13.22
CA PHE A 173 13.10 -0.22 -13.27
C PHE A 173 14.09 -0.71 -12.21
N LEU A 174 13.64 -0.88 -10.96
CA LEU A 174 14.49 -1.40 -9.89
C LEU A 174 14.97 -2.82 -10.17
N ALA A 175 14.09 -3.69 -10.68
CA ALA A 175 14.45 -5.06 -11.05
C ALA A 175 15.47 -5.08 -12.21
N THR A 176 15.28 -4.22 -13.22
CA THR A 176 16.23 -4.05 -14.33
C THR A 176 17.59 -3.57 -13.83
N LYS A 177 17.61 -2.59 -12.91
CA LYS A 177 18.84 -2.09 -12.30
C LYS A 177 19.61 -3.18 -11.57
N VAL A 178 18.92 -4.00 -10.77
CA VAL A 178 19.54 -5.15 -10.07
C VAL A 178 20.13 -6.14 -11.06
N ASN A 179 19.36 -6.51 -12.10
CA ASN A 179 19.82 -7.44 -13.12
C ASN A 179 21.04 -6.89 -13.90
N PHE A 180 21.03 -5.61 -14.24
CA PHE A 180 22.16 -4.94 -14.88
C PHE A 180 23.43 -5.06 -14.03
N PHE A 181 23.37 -4.73 -12.74
CA PHE A 181 24.54 -4.80 -11.87
C PHE A 181 24.99 -6.23 -11.58
N ASN A 182 24.09 -7.22 -11.59
CA ASN A 182 24.50 -8.62 -11.53
C ASN A 182 25.36 -9.01 -12.74
N GLN A 183 24.98 -8.59 -13.95
CA GLN A 183 25.78 -8.84 -15.16
C GLN A 183 27.13 -8.11 -15.11
N VAL A 184 27.17 -6.87 -14.63
CA VAL A 184 28.44 -6.14 -14.43
C VAL A 184 29.34 -6.85 -13.43
N TYR A 185 28.76 -7.37 -12.33
CA TYR A 185 29.48 -8.15 -11.34
C TYR A 185 30.11 -9.41 -11.96
N ASP A 186 29.37 -10.15 -12.75
CA ASP A 186 29.88 -11.38 -13.39
C ASP A 186 31.02 -11.04 -14.39
N MET A 187 30.89 -9.94 -15.15
CA MET A 187 31.98 -9.45 -16.00
C MET A 187 33.23 -9.09 -15.22
N CYS A 188 33.11 -8.31 -14.16
CA CYS A 188 34.22 -7.91 -13.31
C CYS A 188 34.93 -9.12 -12.72
N LYS A 189 34.16 -10.12 -12.25
CA LYS A 189 34.68 -11.39 -11.75
C LYS A 189 35.47 -12.18 -12.82
N ALA A 190 34.93 -12.25 -14.03
CA ALA A 190 35.61 -12.95 -15.12
C ALA A 190 36.92 -12.26 -15.54
N CYS A 191 37.00 -10.93 -15.43
CA CYS A 191 38.17 -10.13 -15.75
C CYS A 191 39.13 -9.89 -14.58
N ASN A 192 38.82 -10.42 -13.37
CA ASN A 192 39.56 -10.13 -12.13
C ASN A 192 39.65 -8.63 -11.81
N ILE A 193 38.56 -7.89 -12.00
CA ILE A 193 38.41 -6.44 -11.74
C ILE A 193 37.56 -6.24 -10.50
N ASP A 194 37.84 -5.21 -9.69
CA ASP A 194 37.04 -4.84 -8.52
C ASP A 194 35.69 -4.28 -8.96
N PHE A 195 34.63 -5.01 -8.65
CA PHE A 195 33.26 -4.62 -8.97
C PHE A 195 32.86 -3.28 -8.31
N GLU A 196 33.29 -3.03 -7.07
CA GLU A 196 32.87 -1.83 -6.35
C GLU A 196 33.42 -0.55 -7.00
N GLN A 197 34.63 -0.60 -7.53
CA GLN A 197 35.21 0.52 -8.28
C GLN A 197 34.43 0.77 -9.58
N VAL A 198 34.10 -0.28 -10.31
CA VAL A 198 33.29 -0.16 -11.54
C VAL A 198 31.88 0.34 -11.22
N ARG A 199 31.26 -0.15 -10.15
CA ARG A 199 29.92 0.29 -9.72
C ARG A 199 29.90 1.79 -9.41
N GLN A 200 30.92 2.29 -8.72
CA GLN A 200 31.05 3.72 -8.40
C GLN A 200 31.14 4.57 -9.67
N GLU A 201 31.93 4.18 -10.65
CA GLU A 201 32.04 4.90 -11.93
C GLU A 201 30.72 4.94 -12.72
N VAL A 202 29.91 3.88 -12.62
CA VAL A 202 28.61 3.80 -13.30
C VAL A 202 27.52 4.63 -12.58
N THR A 203 27.66 4.88 -11.27
CA THR A 203 26.61 5.51 -10.46
C THR A 203 26.91 6.94 -10.00
N ASN A 204 28.04 7.49 -10.37
CA ASN A 204 28.43 8.90 -10.09
C ASN A 204 27.74 9.92 -10.96
#